data_c6415579e78d4c620146e12cec875650
#
_entry.id   c6415579e78d4c620146e12cec875650
#
_cell.length_a   1.000
_cell.length_b   1.000
_cell.length_c   1.000
_cell.angle_alpha   90.00
_cell.angle_beta   90.00
_cell.angle_gamma   90.00
#
_symmetry.space_group_name_H-M   'P 1'
#
loop_
_entity.id
_entity.type
_entity.pdbx_description
1 polymer ?
#
loop_
_entity_poly.entity_id
_entity_poly.type
_entity_poly.pdbx_seq_one_letter_code
_entity_poly.pdbx_strand_id
1 'polypeptide(L)'
;MTTIDDHPPRRGEAGLISILHVSDLHFGPPYHEGVGEALQKFAHRLNADCIVASGDFTQRATEEQFAAARAFLDQLPKAPTIVTPGNHDVPLYRGLERLLDPYRHYRTHISDKLDFVTEIPGAVIVSLNSTAPRQAITNGRIHRWQIAMAREAFRDVPDETMRILVSHHHFAPPPDWEGADVMPKAKRALDAFTQMRVDLILGGHLHRAYIGNSLDVYAGADREHGIIIAQSGTSTSRRGRAREREKNSLNVVRLGGGVIRITHYMYFDDAGDFVPTSRHLFFRRGRPPVLDDDEGLGHGVESIFMDDRRERRDAQHV
;
A
#
# COMPACT_ATOMS: atom_id res chain seq x y z
N MET A 1 17.91 -4.83 -29.09
CA MET A 1 17.39 -3.72 -28.30
C MET A 1 15.89 -3.90 -28.28
N THR A 2 15.39 -4.78 -27.41
CA THR A 2 13.97 -5.15 -27.33
C THR A 2 13.31 -4.07 -26.47
N THR A 3 12.42 -3.32 -27.06
CA THR A 3 11.58 -2.35 -26.36
C THR A 3 10.70 -3.13 -25.38
N ILE A 4 11.01 -3.01 -24.08
CA ILE A 4 10.09 -3.43 -23.02
C ILE A 4 8.85 -2.56 -23.19
N ASP A 5 7.72 -3.17 -23.47
CA ASP A 5 6.46 -2.48 -23.64
C ASP A 5 6.06 -1.83 -22.30
N ASP A 6 6.39 -0.56 -22.13
CA ASP A 6 6.16 0.24 -20.93
C ASP A 6 4.73 0.79 -20.85
N HIS A 7 3.85 0.31 -21.74
CA HIS A 7 2.44 0.73 -21.69
C HIS A 7 1.74 0.05 -20.50
N PRO A 8 1.08 0.83 -19.64
CA PRO A 8 0.25 0.25 -18.60
C PRO A 8 -0.82 -0.64 -19.30
N PRO A 9 -0.98 -1.91 -18.91
CA PRO A 9 -2.02 -2.74 -19.46
C PRO A 9 -3.37 -2.05 -19.27
N ARG A 10 -4.19 -2.06 -20.31
CA ARG A 10 -5.49 -1.39 -20.33
C ARG A 10 -6.46 -2.14 -19.41
N ARG A 11 -7.37 -1.38 -18.79
CA ARG A 11 -8.49 -1.89 -18.00
C ARG A 11 -9.17 -3.04 -18.75
N GLY A 12 -9.18 -4.25 -18.15
CA GLY A 12 -9.86 -5.41 -18.70
C GLY A 12 -8.99 -6.42 -19.46
N GLU A 13 -7.65 -6.38 -19.34
CA GLU A 13 -6.86 -7.57 -19.67
C GLU A 13 -7.31 -8.73 -18.78
N ALA A 14 -7.73 -9.82 -19.40
CA ALA A 14 -8.53 -10.87 -18.79
C ALA A 14 -7.93 -11.34 -17.44
N GLY A 15 -8.62 -10.99 -16.34
CA GLY A 15 -8.32 -11.51 -15.00
C GLY A 15 -7.30 -10.73 -14.16
N LEU A 16 -6.78 -9.59 -14.63
CA LEU A 16 -5.85 -8.75 -13.84
C LEU A 16 -6.59 -7.56 -13.23
N ILE A 17 -6.44 -7.38 -11.91
CA ILE A 17 -6.93 -6.21 -11.17
C ILE A 17 -5.76 -5.24 -11.01
N SER A 18 -5.95 -3.98 -11.36
CA SER A 18 -4.99 -2.91 -11.15
C SER A 18 -5.45 -1.95 -10.03
N ILE A 19 -4.57 -1.66 -9.08
CA ILE A 19 -4.84 -0.73 -7.98
C ILE A 19 -3.80 0.39 -8.03
N LEU A 20 -4.27 1.64 -8.07
CA LEU A 20 -3.42 2.80 -7.78
C LEU A 20 -3.39 3.00 -6.27
N HIS A 21 -2.22 2.88 -5.67
CA HIS A 21 -2.03 3.08 -4.22
C HIS A 21 -1.22 4.34 -3.95
N VAL A 22 -1.87 5.32 -3.33
CA VAL A 22 -1.32 6.61 -2.91
C VAL A 22 -1.49 6.79 -1.40
N SER A 23 -0.65 7.63 -0.80
CA SER A 23 -0.70 7.94 0.64
C SER A 23 -0.09 9.30 0.94
N ASP A 24 -0.35 9.80 2.15
CA ASP A 24 0.37 10.95 2.70
C ASP A 24 0.35 12.17 1.77
N LEU A 25 -0.86 12.53 1.30
CA LEU A 25 -1.09 13.66 0.39
C LEU A 25 -0.74 15.00 1.05
N HIS A 26 -1.07 15.16 2.35
CA HIS A 26 -0.76 16.31 3.17
C HIS A 26 -1.14 17.66 2.58
N PHE A 27 -2.40 17.82 2.14
CA PHE A 27 -2.91 19.12 1.75
C PHE A 27 -2.66 20.16 2.83
N GLY A 28 -2.06 21.29 2.44
CA GLY A 28 -1.56 22.34 3.32
C GLY A 28 -0.14 22.77 2.94
N PRO A 29 0.63 23.41 3.84
CA PRO A 29 1.96 23.96 3.50
C PRO A 29 2.96 23.03 2.81
N PRO A 30 3.03 21.71 3.14
CA PRO A 30 3.97 20.81 2.46
C PRO A 30 3.46 20.25 1.13
N TYR A 31 2.20 20.48 0.74
CA TYR A 31 1.67 20.01 -0.53
C TYR A 31 2.41 20.62 -1.73
N HIS A 32 2.66 19.80 -2.74
CA HIS A 32 3.34 20.20 -3.96
C HIS A 32 2.36 20.13 -5.14
N GLU A 33 1.85 21.28 -5.58
CA GLU A 33 0.80 21.37 -6.58
C GLU A 33 1.18 20.70 -7.91
N GLY A 34 2.37 20.98 -8.44
CA GLY A 34 2.83 20.36 -9.69
C GLY A 34 2.94 18.83 -9.63
N VAL A 35 3.31 18.27 -8.46
CA VAL A 35 3.32 16.82 -8.27
C VAL A 35 1.89 16.28 -8.19
N GLY A 36 0.97 17.03 -7.56
CA GLY A 36 -0.46 16.69 -7.54
C GLY A 36 -1.06 16.59 -8.94
N GLU A 37 -0.77 17.57 -9.80
CA GLU A 37 -1.19 17.56 -11.20
C GLU A 37 -0.59 16.38 -11.99
N ALA A 38 0.69 16.07 -11.77
CA ALA A 38 1.35 14.94 -12.40
C ALA A 38 0.70 13.63 -11.96
N LEU A 39 0.36 13.48 -10.66
CA LEU A 39 -0.34 12.31 -10.14
C LEU A 39 -1.73 12.14 -10.77
N GLN A 40 -2.50 13.22 -10.94
CA GLN A 40 -3.79 13.15 -11.64
C GLN A 40 -3.64 12.68 -13.08
N LYS A 41 -2.69 13.25 -13.82
CA LYS A 41 -2.37 12.82 -15.19
C LYS A 41 -1.95 11.35 -15.24
N PHE A 42 -1.09 10.93 -14.31
CA PHE A 42 -0.67 9.53 -14.17
C PHE A 42 -1.86 8.61 -13.90
N ALA A 43 -2.73 8.97 -12.96
CA ALA A 43 -3.92 8.20 -12.61
C ALA A 43 -4.85 8.01 -13.80
N HIS A 44 -5.07 9.06 -14.61
CA HIS A 44 -5.88 8.98 -15.83
C HIS A 44 -5.26 8.08 -16.90
N ARG A 45 -3.93 8.12 -17.08
CA ARG A 45 -3.24 7.19 -18.01
C ARG A 45 -3.30 5.76 -17.54
N LEU A 46 -3.09 5.52 -16.24
CA LEU A 46 -3.16 4.19 -15.65
C LEU A 46 -4.57 3.61 -15.72
N ASN A 47 -5.60 4.42 -15.50
CA ASN A 47 -7.01 4.03 -15.47
C ASN A 47 -7.25 2.76 -14.63
N ALA A 48 -6.76 2.74 -13.40
CA ALA A 48 -6.83 1.60 -12.51
C ALA A 48 -8.27 1.17 -12.20
N ASP A 49 -8.46 -0.13 -11.90
CA ASP A 49 -9.76 -0.69 -11.51
C ASP A 49 -10.20 -0.21 -10.12
N CYS A 50 -9.25 0.18 -9.29
CA CYS A 50 -9.48 0.68 -7.94
C CYS A 50 -8.39 1.68 -7.54
N ILE A 51 -8.74 2.65 -6.69
CA ILE A 51 -7.82 3.60 -6.09
C ILE A 51 -7.81 3.36 -4.58
N VAL A 52 -6.63 3.27 -3.98
CA VAL A 52 -6.45 3.21 -2.53
C VAL A 52 -5.68 4.45 -2.09
N ALA A 53 -6.29 5.26 -1.22
CA ALA A 53 -5.66 6.40 -0.57
C ALA A 53 -5.54 6.11 0.94
N SER A 54 -4.33 5.72 1.36
CA SER A 54 -4.10 5.12 2.68
C SER A 54 -3.79 6.14 3.79
N GLY A 55 -4.46 7.31 3.75
CA GLY A 55 -4.48 8.27 4.86
C GLY A 55 -3.54 9.46 4.72
N ASP A 56 -3.58 10.32 5.74
CA ASP A 56 -2.90 11.62 5.79
C ASP A 56 -3.22 12.51 4.59
N PHE A 57 -4.54 12.69 4.35
CA PHE A 57 -5.04 13.60 3.33
C PHE A 57 -4.64 15.05 3.62
N THR A 58 -4.58 15.41 4.90
CA THR A 58 -4.35 16.77 5.36
C THR A 58 -3.06 16.88 6.16
N GLN A 59 -2.54 18.11 6.29
CA GLN A 59 -1.40 18.37 7.18
C GLN A 59 -1.86 18.65 8.62
N ARG A 60 -3.06 19.24 8.82
CA ARG A 60 -3.53 19.75 10.12
C ARG A 60 -5.01 19.50 10.40
N ALA A 61 -5.67 18.67 9.63
CA ALA A 61 -7.07 18.33 9.76
C ALA A 61 -8.02 19.54 9.72
N THR A 62 -7.66 20.63 9.01
CA THR A 62 -8.56 21.77 8.87
C THR A 62 -9.61 21.52 7.77
N GLU A 63 -10.73 22.22 7.85
CA GLU A 63 -11.82 22.09 6.88
C GLU A 63 -11.35 22.41 5.46
N GLU A 64 -10.56 23.48 5.31
CA GLU A 64 -10.02 23.93 4.02
C GLU A 64 -9.10 22.87 3.40
N GLN A 65 -8.27 22.20 4.23
CA GLN A 65 -7.38 21.15 3.75
C GLN A 65 -8.16 19.91 3.31
N PHE A 66 -9.21 19.53 4.03
CA PHE A 66 -10.10 18.45 3.63
C PHE A 66 -10.90 18.79 2.36
N ALA A 67 -11.39 20.02 2.24
CA ALA A 67 -12.05 20.47 1.02
C ALA A 67 -11.11 20.40 -0.21
N ALA A 68 -9.86 20.83 -0.04
CA ALA A 68 -8.85 20.72 -1.10
C ALA A 68 -8.52 19.25 -1.44
N ALA A 69 -8.38 18.40 -0.43
CA ALA A 69 -8.18 16.95 -0.63
C ALA A 69 -9.37 16.32 -1.37
N ARG A 70 -10.61 16.71 -1.03
CA ARG A 70 -11.82 16.26 -1.74
C ARG A 70 -11.79 16.67 -3.20
N ALA A 71 -11.53 17.97 -3.47
CA ALA A 71 -11.44 18.48 -4.83
C ALA A 71 -10.38 17.75 -5.67
N PHE A 72 -9.26 17.37 -5.08
CA PHE A 72 -8.24 16.56 -5.73
C PHE A 72 -8.75 15.15 -6.04
N LEU A 73 -9.38 14.48 -5.06
CA LEU A 73 -9.92 13.12 -5.26
C LEU A 73 -11.01 13.09 -6.34
N ASP A 74 -11.83 14.15 -6.43
CA ASP A 74 -12.88 14.27 -7.45
C ASP A 74 -12.33 14.39 -8.89
N GLN A 75 -11.08 14.81 -9.03
CA GLN A 75 -10.38 14.88 -10.32
C GLN A 75 -9.69 13.59 -10.72
N LEU A 76 -9.65 12.57 -9.85
CA LEU A 76 -9.13 11.25 -10.20
C LEU A 76 -10.11 10.48 -11.10
N PRO A 77 -9.65 9.45 -11.83
CA PRO A 77 -10.53 8.60 -12.63
C PRO A 77 -11.69 8.03 -11.80
N LYS A 78 -12.85 7.88 -12.42
CA LYS A 78 -14.01 7.28 -11.77
C LYS A 78 -13.78 5.77 -11.58
N ALA A 79 -13.30 5.40 -10.40
CA ALA A 79 -13.10 4.02 -9.95
C ALA A 79 -13.50 3.92 -8.46
N PRO A 80 -13.83 2.70 -7.96
CA PRO A 80 -13.96 2.49 -6.53
C PRO A 80 -12.74 3.05 -5.79
N THR A 81 -12.97 3.98 -4.86
CA THR A 81 -11.89 4.63 -4.12
C THR A 81 -12.01 4.24 -2.64
N ILE A 82 -11.02 3.50 -2.17
CA ILE A 82 -10.88 3.06 -0.79
C ILE A 82 -10.03 4.07 -0.05
N VAL A 83 -10.54 4.58 1.06
CA VAL A 83 -9.90 5.61 1.88
C VAL A 83 -9.79 5.14 3.33
N THR A 84 -8.79 5.61 4.05
CA THR A 84 -8.68 5.45 5.52
C THR A 84 -8.07 6.72 6.10
N PRO A 85 -8.47 7.19 7.29
CA PRO A 85 -7.83 8.37 7.87
C PRO A 85 -6.42 8.04 8.37
N GLY A 86 -5.51 9.02 8.27
CA GLY A 86 -4.21 8.99 8.89
C GLY A 86 -4.15 9.85 10.16
N ASN A 87 -2.99 9.88 10.81
CA ASN A 87 -2.84 10.61 12.07
C ASN A 87 -2.88 12.15 11.88
N HIS A 88 -2.53 12.66 10.72
CA HIS A 88 -2.66 14.08 10.36
C HIS A 88 -4.09 14.49 10.00
N ASP A 89 -4.99 13.53 9.77
CA ASP A 89 -6.41 13.76 9.54
C ASP A 89 -7.20 13.89 10.85
N VAL A 90 -6.51 13.76 11.98
CA VAL A 90 -7.05 14.00 13.32
C VAL A 90 -6.48 15.32 13.88
N PRO A 91 -7.32 16.21 14.46
CA PRO A 91 -6.86 17.47 15.03
C PRO A 91 -5.79 17.27 16.10
N LEU A 92 -4.56 17.76 15.87
CA LEU A 92 -3.46 17.63 16.82
C LEU A 92 -3.52 18.72 17.91
N TYR A 93 -3.77 19.96 17.48
CA TYR A 93 -3.67 21.14 18.36
C TYR A 93 -5.03 21.67 18.82
N ARG A 94 -6.13 21.16 18.29
CA ARG A 94 -7.51 21.52 18.67
C ARG A 94 -8.07 20.47 19.64
N GLY A 95 -7.64 20.56 20.92
CA GLY A 95 -7.90 19.54 21.92
C GLY A 95 -9.37 19.18 22.16
N LEU A 96 -10.27 20.19 22.18
CA LEU A 96 -11.70 19.95 22.35
C LEU A 96 -12.30 19.20 21.16
N GLU A 97 -11.99 19.62 19.94
CA GLU A 97 -12.45 18.95 18.72
C GLU A 97 -11.92 17.52 18.66
N ARG A 98 -10.62 17.33 18.97
CA ARG A 98 -10.00 16.01 19.04
C ARG A 98 -10.68 15.08 20.04
N LEU A 99 -11.14 15.61 21.16
CA LEU A 99 -11.80 14.82 22.20
C LEU A 99 -13.25 14.48 21.84
N LEU A 100 -14.00 15.47 21.31
CA LEU A 100 -15.46 15.37 21.09
C LEU A 100 -15.79 14.72 19.75
N ASP A 101 -15.22 15.20 18.65
CA ASP A 101 -15.47 14.70 17.29
C ASP A 101 -14.22 14.80 16.40
N PRO A 102 -13.24 13.90 16.60
CA PRO A 102 -11.95 13.96 15.93
C PRO A 102 -12.03 13.74 14.41
N TYR A 103 -13.12 13.20 13.90
CA TYR A 103 -13.28 12.86 12.48
C TYR A 103 -14.30 13.72 11.76
N ARG A 104 -14.76 14.82 12.37
CA ARG A 104 -15.82 15.67 11.81
C ARG A 104 -15.56 16.05 10.36
N HIS A 105 -14.43 16.70 10.08
CA HIS A 105 -14.10 17.15 8.73
C HIS A 105 -13.79 16.00 7.78
N TYR A 106 -13.15 14.94 8.27
CA TYR A 106 -12.92 13.71 7.48
C TYR A 106 -14.26 13.13 7.01
N ARG A 107 -15.23 12.99 7.92
CA ARG A 107 -16.56 12.46 7.59
C ARG A 107 -17.33 13.36 6.63
N THR A 108 -17.19 14.67 6.74
CA THR A 108 -17.85 15.63 5.86
C THR A 108 -17.29 15.60 4.45
N HIS A 109 -15.98 15.49 4.29
CA HIS A 109 -15.33 15.71 2.99
C HIS A 109 -14.82 14.42 2.34
N ILE A 110 -14.35 13.45 3.11
CA ILE A 110 -13.67 12.25 2.54
C ILE A 110 -14.59 11.02 2.54
N SER A 111 -15.04 10.57 3.72
CA SER A 111 -15.91 9.41 3.87
C SER A 111 -16.64 9.45 5.21
N ASP A 112 -17.93 9.19 5.20
CA ASP A 112 -18.75 9.03 6.41
C ASP A 112 -18.35 7.78 7.23
N LYS A 113 -17.72 6.80 6.57
CA LYS A 113 -17.25 5.55 7.15
C LYS A 113 -15.76 5.61 7.46
N LEU A 114 -15.38 5.13 8.63
CA LEU A 114 -13.98 5.02 9.04
C LEU A 114 -13.42 3.62 8.82
N ASP A 115 -14.29 2.62 8.97
CA ASP A 115 -14.00 1.21 8.76
C ASP A 115 -15.09 0.64 7.85
N PHE A 116 -14.71 -0.02 6.77
CA PHE A 116 -15.67 -0.55 5.80
C PHE A 116 -15.07 -1.65 4.92
N VAL A 117 -15.95 -2.37 4.26
CA VAL A 117 -15.61 -3.42 3.29
C VAL A 117 -16.03 -2.94 1.91
N THR A 118 -15.18 -3.17 0.93
CA THR A 118 -15.46 -2.95 -0.49
C THR A 118 -15.16 -4.22 -1.26
N GLU A 119 -16.12 -4.65 -2.04
CA GLU A 119 -15.95 -5.77 -2.95
C GLU A 119 -15.78 -5.24 -4.37
N ILE A 120 -14.76 -5.73 -5.05
CA ILE A 120 -14.55 -5.52 -6.49
C ILE A 120 -14.37 -6.87 -7.15
N PRO A 121 -14.58 -7.02 -8.46
CA PRO A 121 -14.33 -8.29 -9.13
C PRO A 121 -12.93 -8.83 -8.80
N GLY A 122 -12.86 -10.00 -8.15
CA GLY A 122 -11.62 -10.69 -7.81
C GLY A 122 -10.92 -10.22 -6.51
N ALA A 123 -11.45 -9.23 -5.78
CA ALA A 123 -10.88 -8.84 -4.49
C ALA A 123 -11.93 -8.36 -3.48
N VAL A 124 -11.70 -8.68 -2.20
CA VAL A 124 -12.38 -8.10 -1.04
C VAL A 124 -11.37 -7.24 -0.29
N ILE A 125 -11.70 -5.96 -0.11
CA ILE A 125 -10.83 -4.95 0.50
C ILE A 125 -11.47 -4.47 1.79
N VAL A 126 -10.76 -4.62 2.91
CA VAL A 126 -11.20 -4.14 4.22
C VAL A 126 -10.35 -2.93 4.61
N SER A 127 -10.97 -1.77 4.72
CA SER A 127 -10.35 -0.53 5.24
C SER A 127 -10.54 -0.45 6.74
N LEU A 128 -9.44 -0.26 7.47
CA LEU A 128 -9.41 -0.16 8.93
C LEU A 128 -8.80 1.16 9.37
N ASN A 129 -9.58 1.95 10.09
CA ASN A 129 -9.09 3.15 10.74
C ASN A 129 -8.12 2.79 11.86
N SER A 130 -6.85 3.01 11.62
CA SER A 130 -5.79 2.77 12.61
C SER A 130 -5.46 3.97 13.48
N THR A 131 -6.13 5.11 13.31
CA THR A 131 -5.86 6.29 14.13
C THR A 131 -6.36 6.12 15.57
N ALA A 132 -5.69 6.76 16.52
CA ALA A 132 -6.02 6.67 17.95
C ALA A 132 -6.09 8.08 18.57
N PRO A 133 -7.14 8.87 18.27
CA PRO A 133 -7.21 10.30 18.63
C PRO A 133 -7.11 10.58 20.13
N ARG A 134 -7.55 9.65 20.97
CA ARG A 134 -7.54 9.78 22.45
C ARG A 134 -6.31 9.11 23.10
N GLN A 135 -5.35 8.66 22.31
CA GLN A 135 -4.11 8.00 22.76
C GLN A 135 -2.89 8.65 22.11
N ALA A 136 -1.72 8.01 22.21
CA ALA A 136 -0.55 8.45 21.45
C ALA A 136 -0.84 8.43 19.95
N ILE A 137 -0.71 9.59 19.29
CA ILE A 137 -1.21 9.82 17.93
C ILE A 137 -0.37 9.08 16.89
N THR A 138 0.94 8.97 17.15
CA THR A 138 1.92 8.61 16.12
C THR A 138 1.92 7.14 15.75
N ASN A 139 1.48 6.25 16.63
CA ASN A 139 1.71 4.80 16.45
C ASN A 139 0.46 4.03 16.03
N GLY A 140 -0.71 4.67 16.03
CA GLY A 140 -1.96 4.05 15.65
C GLY A 140 -2.40 2.88 16.55
N ARG A 141 -3.50 2.23 16.20
CA ARG A 141 -4.02 1.04 16.88
C ARG A 141 -5.05 0.32 16.03
N ILE A 142 -5.04 -1.03 16.06
CA ILE A 142 -6.16 -1.85 15.59
C ILE A 142 -6.89 -2.44 16.80
N HIS A 143 -8.21 -2.27 16.84
CA HIS A 143 -9.07 -2.76 17.90
C HIS A 143 -9.53 -4.20 17.62
N ARG A 144 -9.93 -4.92 18.69
CA ARG A 144 -10.42 -6.30 18.57
C ARG A 144 -11.67 -6.41 17.68
N TRP A 145 -12.54 -5.41 17.74
CA TRP A 145 -13.75 -5.39 16.92
C TRP A 145 -13.44 -5.20 15.43
N GLN A 146 -12.39 -4.47 15.08
CA GLN A 146 -11.92 -4.33 13.70
C GLN A 146 -11.37 -5.66 13.17
N ILE A 147 -10.64 -6.40 14.00
CA ILE A 147 -10.18 -7.76 13.66
C ILE A 147 -11.38 -8.69 13.46
N ALA A 148 -12.43 -8.58 14.31
CA ALA A 148 -13.65 -9.36 14.15
C ALA A 148 -14.41 -8.99 12.86
N MET A 149 -14.50 -7.70 12.53
CA MET A 149 -15.08 -7.21 11.29
C MET A 149 -14.34 -7.76 10.06
N ALA A 150 -13.01 -7.71 10.06
CA ALA A 150 -12.19 -8.27 8.97
C ALA A 150 -12.40 -9.79 8.85
N ARG A 151 -12.48 -10.51 9.97
CA ARG A 151 -12.76 -11.96 9.98
C ARG A 151 -14.12 -12.29 9.38
N GLU A 152 -15.14 -11.49 9.69
CA GLU A 152 -16.46 -11.63 9.10
C GLU A 152 -16.43 -11.39 7.60
N ALA A 153 -15.79 -10.30 7.17
CA ALA A 153 -15.67 -9.93 5.76
C ALA A 153 -14.93 -10.99 4.91
N PHE A 154 -13.98 -11.71 5.51
CA PHE A 154 -13.19 -12.70 4.80
C PHE A 154 -13.66 -14.15 5.01
N ARG A 155 -14.73 -14.40 5.79
CA ARG A 155 -15.18 -15.75 6.18
C ARG A 155 -15.45 -16.65 4.99
N ASP A 156 -16.31 -16.22 4.10
CA ASP A 156 -16.82 -17.00 2.98
C ASP A 156 -16.25 -16.56 1.63
N VAL A 157 -15.14 -15.82 1.66
CA VAL A 157 -14.47 -15.34 0.45
C VAL A 157 -13.78 -16.53 -0.22
N PRO A 158 -14.05 -16.79 -1.51
CA PRO A 158 -13.40 -17.85 -2.27
C PRO A 158 -11.87 -17.72 -2.26
N ASP A 159 -11.17 -18.84 -2.35
CA ASP A 159 -9.70 -18.85 -2.31
C ASP A 159 -9.05 -18.13 -3.50
N GLU A 160 -9.75 -18.02 -4.63
CA GLU A 160 -9.30 -17.25 -5.80
C GLU A 160 -9.40 -15.74 -5.61
N THR A 161 -10.26 -15.26 -4.74
CA THR A 161 -10.46 -13.83 -4.46
C THR A 161 -9.37 -13.30 -3.55
N MET A 162 -8.79 -12.18 -3.88
CA MET A 162 -7.75 -11.51 -3.09
C MET A 162 -8.35 -10.91 -1.81
N ARG A 163 -7.71 -11.13 -0.68
CA ARG A 163 -8.05 -10.54 0.63
C ARG A 163 -7.07 -9.44 0.95
N ILE A 164 -7.53 -8.19 0.89
CA ILE A 164 -6.69 -7.01 1.02
C ILE A 164 -7.11 -6.22 2.25
N LEU A 165 -6.14 -5.77 3.04
CA LEU A 165 -6.33 -4.81 4.12
C LEU A 165 -5.73 -3.46 3.74
N VAL A 166 -6.42 -2.38 4.13
CA VAL A 166 -5.92 -1.02 4.01
C VAL A 166 -5.91 -0.39 5.40
N SER A 167 -4.78 0.18 5.80
CA SER A 167 -4.64 0.88 7.07
C SER A 167 -3.48 1.86 6.98
N HIS A 168 -3.60 3.04 7.59
CA HIS A 168 -2.57 4.07 7.47
C HIS A 168 -1.26 3.66 8.18
N HIS A 169 -1.34 3.29 9.46
CA HIS A 169 -0.15 2.99 10.26
C HIS A 169 0.43 1.61 9.94
N HIS A 170 1.76 1.52 10.01
CA HIS A 170 2.50 0.31 9.65
C HIS A 170 2.47 -0.77 10.75
N PHE A 171 2.43 -2.03 10.32
CA PHE A 171 2.44 -3.22 11.19
C PHE A 171 3.85 -3.77 11.41
N ALA A 172 4.77 -3.48 10.51
CA ALA A 172 6.14 -3.96 10.54
C ALA A 172 7.11 -2.80 10.27
N PRO A 173 8.25 -2.70 10.97
CA PRO A 173 9.25 -1.70 10.65
C PRO A 173 9.93 -2.06 9.33
N PRO A 174 10.38 -1.07 8.54
CA PRO A 174 11.26 -1.34 7.42
C PRO A 174 12.56 -1.99 7.92
N PRO A 175 13.12 -3.00 7.22
CA PRO A 175 14.30 -3.74 7.65
C PRO A 175 15.54 -2.89 7.92
N ASP A 176 15.65 -1.75 7.23
CA ASP A 176 16.77 -0.81 7.29
C ASP A 176 16.52 0.35 8.28
N TRP A 177 15.51 0.26 9.13
CA TRP A 177 15.18 1.29 10.11
C TRP A 177 15.06 0.71 11.52
N GLU A 178 16.17 0.66 12.24
CA GLU A 178 16.18 0.35 13.65
C GLU A 178 15.48 1.47 14.44
N GLY A 179 14.44 1.14 15.21
CA GLY A 179 13.71 2.07 16.07
C GLY A 179 12.46 2.70 15.46
N ALA A 180 11.96 2.24 14.32
CA ALA A 180 10.62 2.61 13.88
C ALA A 180 9.58 2.01 14.84
N ASP A 181 8.92 2.86 15.62
CA ASP A 181 7.84 2.45 16.52
C ASP A 181 6.65 1.92 15.72
N VAL A 182 6.52 0.62 15.67
CA VAL A 182 5.34 -0.03 15.07
C VAL A 182 4.10 0.17 15.94
N MET A 183 2.95 0.03 15.31
CA MET A 183 1.66 0.06 16.00
C MET A 183 1.63 -0.92 17.20
N PRO A 184 1.16 -0.51 18.39
CA PRO A 184 1.02 -1.38 19.52
C PRO A 184 0.22 -2.64 19.20
N LYS A 185 0.76 -3.82 19.54
CA LYS A 185 0.17 -5.14 19.26
C LYS A 185 0.07 -5.49 17.77
N ALA A 186 0.90 -4.89 16.92
CA ALA A 186 0.96 -5.17 15.47
C ALA A 186 1.12 -6.67 15.19
N LYS A 187 2.04 -7.35 15.89
CA LYS A 187 2.23 -8.80 15.73
C LYS A 187 0.95 -9.60 15.93
N ARG A 188 0.17 -9.27 16.98
CA ARG A 188 -1.11 -9.96 17.24
C ARG A 188 -2.14 -9.72 16.13
N ALA A 189 -2.17 -8.53 15.56
CA ALA A 189 -3.04 -8.21 14.43
C ALA A 189 -2.60 -8.99 13.19
N LEU A 190 -1.30 -9.02 12.88
CA LEU A 190 -0.75 -9.79 11.79
C LEU A 190 -1.02 -11.29 11.93
N ASP A 191 -0.83 -11.88 13.12
CA ASP A 191 -1.16 -13.29 13.39
C ASP A 191 -2.65 -13.59 13.07
N ALA A 192 -3.55 -12.67 13.46
CA ALA A 192 -4.97 -12.82 13.15
C ALA A 192 -5.26 -12.69 11.64
N PHE A 193 -4.61 -11.77 10.95
CA PHE A 193 -4.77 -11.57 9.51
C PHE A 193 -4.17 -12.73 8.70
N THR A 194 -3.06 -13.32 9.14
CA THR A 194 -2.51 -14.54 8.55
C THR A 194 -3.49 -15.72 8.65
N GLN A 195 -4.18 -15.88 9.82
CA GLN A 195 -5.22 -16.88 9.97
C GLN A 195 -6.44 -16.66 9.05
N MET A 196 -6.72 -15.40 8.67
CA MET A 196 -7.77 -15.04 7.71
C MET A 196 -7.28 -15.17 6.25
N ARG A 197 -6.03 -15.58 6.03
CA ARG A 197 -5.40 -15.67 4.72
C ARG A 197 -5.40 -14.32 3.97
N VAL A 198 -5.10 -13.23 4.68
CA VAL A 198 -4.89 -11.92 4.05
C VAL A 198 -3.67 -12.01 3.13
N ASP A 199 -3.83 -11.59 1.88
CA ASP A 199 -2.80 -11.64 0.87
C ASP A 199 -1.90 -10.40 0.90
N LEU A 200 -2.52 -9.21 1.11
CA LEU A 200 -1.85 -7.92 0.96
C LEU A 200 -2.34 -6.92 2.00
N ILE A 201 -1.42 -6.14 2.56
CA ILE A 201 -1.71 -4.96 3.38
C ILE A 201 -1.14 -3.73 2.67
N LEU A 202 -1.99 -2.72 2.45
CA LEU A 202 -1.62 -1.42 1.89
C LEU A 202 -1.64 -0.35 2.99
N GLY A 203 -0.58 0.45 3.07
CA GLY A 203 -0.47 1.49 4.11
C GLY A 203 0.42 2.68 3.69
N GLY A 204 0.59 3.64 4.62
CA GLY A 204 1.39 4.84 4.44
C GLY A 204 2.22 5.18 5.68
N HIS A 205 2.13 6.45 6.18
CA HIS A 205 2.67 6.93 7.44
C HIS A 205 4.19 7.14 7.51
N LEU A 206 4.97 6.25 6.92
CA LEU A 206 6.43 6.32 7.01
C LEU A 206 7.03 7.40 6.10
N HIS A 207 6.26 7.97 5.19
CA HIS A 207 6.69 8.91 4.15
C HIS A 207 7.86 8.37 3.30
N ARG A 208 7.94 7.06 3.20
CA ARG A 208 8.87 6.31 2.36
C ARG A 208 8.24 4.97 2.00
N ALA A 209 8.51 4.49 0.80
CA ALA A 209 8.02 3.19 0.40
C ALA A 209 8.78 2.05 1.09
N TYR A 210 8.02 1.01 1.41
CA TYR A 210 8.53 -0.29 1.81
C TYR A 210 7.64 -1.38 1.25
N ILE A 211 8.23 -2.34 0.59
CA ILE A 211 7.53 -3.49 0.01
C ILE A 211 8.27 -4.75 0.45
N GLY A 212 7.59 -5.64 1.16
CA GLY A 212 8.19 -6.85 1.71
C GLY A 212 7.15 -7.82 2.26
N ASN A 213 7.62 -8.83 2.96
CA ASN A 213 6.80 -9.86 3.59
C ASN A 213 6.77 -9.66 5.12
N SER A 214 5.64 -9.92 5.76
CA SER A 214 5.53 -9.86 7.22
C SER A 214 6.50 -10.81 7.93
N LEU A 215 6.92 -11.89 7.28
CA LEU A 215 7.92 -12.84 7.80
C LEU A 215 9.35 -12.29 7.84
N ASP A 216 9.63 -11.21 7.10
CA ASP A 216 10.94 -10.53 7.15
C ASP A 216 11.18 -9.91 8.54
N VAL A 217 10.08 -9.61 9.27
CA VAL A 217 10.12 -8.95 10.58
C VAL A 217 9.64 -9.84 11.71
N TYR A 218 8.56 -10.59 11.49
CA TYR A 218 7.97 -11.44 12.51
C TYR A 218 7.93 -12.89 12.04
N ALA A 219 8.70 -13.75 12.70
CA ALA A 219 8.52 -15.19 12.58
C ALA A 219 7.13 -15.55 13.16
N GLY A 220 6.13 -15.64 12.30
CA GLY A 220 4.78 -16.06 12.67
C GLY A 220 4.71 -17.54 13.07
N ALA A 221 3.55 -17.98 13.57
CA ALA A 221 3.29 -19.40 13.82
C ALA A 221 3.33 -20.23 12.52
N ASP A 222 2.89 -19.64 11.42
CA ASP A 222 3.02 -20.19 10.07
C ASP A 222 4.20 -19.49 9.36
N ARG A 223 5.32 -20.18 9.29
CA ARG A 223 6.55 -19.64 8.67
C ARG A 223 6.58 -19.77 7.14
N GLU A 224 5.62 -20.46 6.57
CA GLU A 224 5.54 -20.68 5.13
C GLU A 224 4.75 -19.60 4.41
N HIS A 225 3.91 -18.87 5.16
CA HIS A 225 2.94 -17.95 4.58
C HIS A 225 2.89 -16.62 5.34
N GLY A 226 3.59 -15.64 4.79
CA GLY A 226 3.52 -14.25 5.24
C GLY A 226 2.50 -13.44 4.44
N ILE A 227 2.18 -12.27 4.96
CA ILE A 227 1.34 -11.27 4.29
C ILE A 227 2.28 -10.30 3.56
N ILE A 228 2.00 -9.99 2.31
CA ILE A 228 2.72 -8.95 1.59
C ILE A 228 2.29 -7.59 2.15
N ILE A 229 3.26 -6.78 2.51
CA ILE A 229 3.06 -5.42 3.05
C ILE A 229 3.63 -4.44 2.03
N ALA A 230 2.80 -3.51 1.56
CA ALA A 230 3.23 -2.41 0.71
C ALA A 230 2.88 -1.09 1.39
N GLN A 231 3.90 -0.39 1.85
CA GLN A 231 3.80 0.99 2.32
C GLN A 231 4.07 1.92 1.14
N SER A 232 3.21 2.91 0.94
CA SER A 232 3.47 3.99 0.00
C SER A 232 4.29 5.08 0.68
N GLY A 233 5.14 5.74 -0.08
CA GLY A 233 5.73 6.99 0.36
C GLY A 233 4.72 8.14 0.29
N THR A 234 5.18 9.37 0.51
CA THR A 234 4.31 10.54 0.33
C THR A 234 4.10 10.81 -1.16
N SER A 235 2.83 10.89 -1.58
CA SER A 235 2.51 10.96 -3.00
C SER A 235 2.56 12.38 -3.57
N THR A 236 2.31 13.41 -2.74
CA THR A 236 2.22 14.80 -3.21
C THR A 236 2.87 15.83 -2.30
N SER A 237 3.50 15.42 -1.19
CA SER A 237 4.05 16.38 -0.23
C SER A 237 5.57 16.34 -0.14
N ARG A 238 6.16 17.44 0.34
CA ARG A 238 7.62 17.55 0.57
C ARG A 238 8.09 16.85 1.86
N ARG A 239 7.34 15.84 2.33
CA ARG A 239 7.62 15.13 3.60
C ARG A 239 8.35 13.81 3.44
N GLY A 240 8.79 13.47 2.25
CA GLY A 240 9.55 12.25 1.98
C GLY A 240 10.72 12.05 2.93
N ARG A 241 11.02 10.80 3.32
CA ARG A 241 12.06 10.43 4.28
C ARG A 241 13.04 9.40 3.72
N ALA A 242 14.20 9.29 4.38
CA ALA A 242 15.26 8.37 4.03
C ALA A 242 15.65 8.47 2.53
N ARG A 243 15.58 7.38 1.78
CA ARG A 243 15.86 7.36 0.33
C ARG A 243 14.91 8.20 -0.50
N GLU A 244 13.73 8.50 0.01
CA GLU A 244 12.70 9.32 -0.62
C GLU A 244 12.67 10.74 -0.04
N ARG A 245 13.74 11.19 0.60
CA ARG A 245 13.82 12.56 1.11
C ARG A 245 13.59 13.55 -0.03
N GLU A 246 12.59 14.43 0.17
CA GLU A 246 12.17 15.42 -0.83
C GLU A 246 11.69 14.81 -2.16
N LYS A 247 11.35 13.52 -2.16
CA LYS A 247 10.78 12.80 -3.30
C LYS A 247 9.32 12.42 -3.03
N ASN A 248 8.60 12.20 -4.12
CA ASN A 248 7.22 11.74 -4.09
C ASN A 248 7.13 10.38 -4.77
N SER A 249 6.29 9.52 -4.22
CA SER A 249 6.16 8.17 -4.73
C SER A 249 4.74 7.62 -4.59
N LEU A 250 4.46 6.59 -5.36
CA LEU A 250 3.21 5.83 -5.32
C LEU A 250 3.50 4.38 -5.73
N ASN A 251 2.53 3.50 -5.46
CA ASN A 251 2.60 2.12 -5.91
C ASN A 251 1.47 1.82 -6.90
N VAL A 252 1.78 1.01 -7.92
CA VAL A 252 0.79 0.36 -8.76
C VAL A 252 0.81 -1.13 -8.44
N VAL A 253 -0.31 -1.65 -7.97
CA VAL A 253 -0.47 -3.07 -7.62
C VAL A 253 -1.28 -3.75 -8.71
N ARG A 254 -0.80 -4.89 -9.22
CA ARG A 254 -1.51 -5.74 -10.17
C ARG A 254 -1.67 -7.12 -9.58
N LEU A 255 -2.90 -7.62 -9.61
CA LEU A 255 -3.32 -8.85 -8.95
C LEU A 255 -3.97 -9.76 -9.99
N GLY A 256 -3.52 -11.01 -10.08
CA GLY A 256 -4.11 -11.99 -10.98
C GLY A 256 -3.18 -13.18 -11.22
N GLY A 257 -3.70 -14.27 -11.77
CA GLY A 257 -2.89 -15.45 -12.10
C GLY A 257 -2.15 -16.11 -10.91
N GLY A 258 -2.57 -15.85 -9.67
CA GLY A 258 -1.85 -16.31 -8.47
C GLY A 258 -0.64 -15.44 -8.11
N VAL A 259 -0.54 -14.24 -8.67
CA VAL A 259 0.60 -13.33 -8.51
C VAL A 259 0.15 -11.97 -7.97
N ILE A 260 0.97 -11.37 -7.11
CA ILE A 260 0.88 -9.99 -6.66
C ILE A 260 2.11 -9.28 -7.21
N ARG A 261 1.90 -8.34 -8.14
CA ARG A 261 2.97 -7.52 -8.70
C ARG A 261 2.82 -6.09 -8.18
N ILE A 262 3.86 -5.54 -7.57
CA ILE A 262 3.90 -4.18 -7.06
C ILE A 262 5.00 -3.44 -7.78
N THR A 263 4.64 -2.40 -8.52
CA THR A 263 5.60 -1.48 -9.16
C THR A 263 5.62 -0.20 -8.35
N HIS A 264 6.78 0.16 -7.86
CA HIS A 264 7.01 1.43 -7.17
C HIS A 264 7.42 2.49 -8.17
N TYR A 265 6.74 3.64 -8.14
CA TYR A 265 6.99 4.80 -8.97
C TYR A 265 7.47 5.96 -8.12
N MET A 266 8.45 6.70 -8.63
CA MET A 266 8.89 7.97 -8.04
C MET A 266 8.69 9.11 -9.04
N TYR A 267 8.36 10.28 -8.51
CA TYR A 267 8.31 11.50 -9.30
C TYR A 267 9.72 12.04 -9.57
N PHE A 268 9.99 12.41 -10.81
CA PHE A 268 11.22 13.05 -11.24
C PHE A 268 10.92 14.40 -11.86
N ASP A 269 11.59 15.45 -11.38
CA ASP A 269 11.36 16.83 -11.81
C ASP A 269 11.73 17.05 -13.29
N ASP A 270 12.78 16.39 -13.76
CA ASP A 270 13.23 16.43 -15.16
C ASP A 270 12.27 15.73 -16.12
N ALA A 271 11.59 14.70 -15.66
CA ALA A 271 10.55 14.03 -16.42
C ALA A 271 9.18 14.72 -16.30
N GLY A 272 8.97 15.48 -15.22
CA GLY A 272 7.67 16.04 -14.84
C GLY A 272 6.60 14.96 -14.58
N ASP A 273 7.00 13.72 -14.23
CA ASP A 273 6.12 12.57 -14.16
C ASP A 273 6.62 11.50 -13.19
N PHE A 274 5.73 10.55 -12.87
CA PHE A 274 6.03 9.35 -12.10
C PHE A 274 6.63 8.28 -13.00
N VAL A 275 7.85 7.83 -12.66
CA VAL A 275 8.62 6.83 -13.41
C VAL A 275 8.82 5.60 -12.56
N PRO A 276 8.70 4.37 -13.12
CA PRO A 276 8.91 3.14 -12.36
C PRO A 276 10.37 3.00 -11.91
N THR A 277 10.58 2.74 -10.62
CA THR A 277 11.92 2.63 -10.01
C THR A 277 12.24 1.23 -9.50
N SER A 278 11.23 0.46 -9.12
CA SER A 278 11.40 -0.95 -8.77
C SER A 278 10.14 -1.76 -9.02
N ARG A 279 10.32 -3.07 -9.23
CA ARG A 279 9.22 -4.03 -9.41
C ARG A 279 9.44 -5.19 -8.46
N HIS A 280 8.37 -5.62 -7.77
CA HIS A 280 8.35 -6.73 -6.85
C HIS A 280 7.28 -7.71 -7.29
N LEU A 281 7.66 -8.98 -7.35
CA LEU A 281 6.78 -10.07 -7.73
C LEU A 281 6.66 -11.03 -6.55
N PHE A 282 5.44 -11.31 -6.13
CA PHE A 282 5.15 -12.25 -5.05
C PHE A 282 4.15 -13.28 -5.53
N PHE A 283 4.42 -14.54 -5.22
CA PHE A 283 3.49 -15.63 -5.53
C PHE A 283 2.46 -15.77 -4.41
N ARG A 284 1.22 -15.93 -4.82
CA ARG A 284 0.14 -16.16 -3.89
C ARG A 284 0.17 -17.60 -3.38
N ARG A 285 -0.12 -17.77 -2.09
CA ARG A 285 -0.18 -19.06 -1.42
C ARG A 285 -1.00 -20.09 -2.21
N GLY A 286 -0.45 -21.31 -2.39
CA GLY A 286 -1.18 -22.47 -2.90
C GLY A 286 -1.52 -22.46 -4.38
N ARG A 287 -1.01 -21.50 -5.15
CA ARG A 287 -1.14 -21.48 -6.60
C ARG A 287 0.25 -21.44 -7.25
N PRO A 288 0.61 -22.43 -8.05
CA PRO A 288 1.75 -22.28 -8.95
C PRO A 288 1.47 -21.10 -9.87
N PRO A 289 2.46 -20.23 -10.11
CA PRO A 289 2.28 -19.11 -11.04
C PRO A 289 1.98 -19.67 -12.43
N VAL A 290 0.96 -19.18 -13.08
CA VAL A 290 0.88 -19.23 -14.53
C VAL A 290 1.79 -18.09 -14.99
N LEU A 291 3.04 -18.40 -15.24
CA LEU A 291 3.94 -17.50 -15.94
C LEU A 291 3.57 -17.62 -17.41
N ASP A 292 2.97 -16.59 -17.97
CA ASP A 292 2.92 -16.47 -19.42
C ASP A 292 4.37 -16.35 -19.90
N ASP A 293 4.81 -17.26 -20.75
CA ASP A 293 6.16 -17.33 -21.32
C ASP A 293 6.59 -16.04 -22.05
N ASP A 294 5.65 -15.15 -22.33
CA ASP A 294 5.88 -13.86 -23.03
C ASP A 294 6.39 -12.71 -22.12
N GLU A 295 6.40 -12.83 -20.79
CA GLU A 295 6.88 -11.75 -19.91
C GLU A 295 8.37 -11.82 -19.61
N GLY A 296 9.23 -12.04 -20.60
CA GLY A 296 10.64 -11.59 -20.56
C GLY A 296 11.50 -12.01 -19.33
N LEU A 297 11.11 -13.03 -18.55
CA LEU A 297 11.99 -13.72 -17.61
C LEU A 297 12.84 -14.77 -18.34
N GLY A 298 13.11 -14.49 -19.63
CA GLY A 298 13.98 -15.28 -20.45
C GLY A 298 15.39 -15.36 -19.87
N HIS A 299 15.80 -16.56 -19.53
CA HIS A 299 17.21 -17.01 -19.45
C HIS A 299 18.15 -16.43 -18.38
N GLY A 300 17.71 -15.59 -17.43
CA GLY A 300 18.63 -15.02 -16.43
C GLY A 300 18.71 -15.77 -15.08
N VAL A 301 17.71 -16.57 -14.74
CA VAL A 301 17.61 -17.14 -13.37
C VAL A 301 18.17 -18.57 -13.29
N GLU A 302 18.22 -19.33 -14.39
CA GLU A 302 18.81 -20.66 -14.37
C GLU A 302 20.34 -20.67 -14.25
N SER A 303 21.04 -19.59 -14.64
CA SER A 303 22.50 -19.55 -14.56
C SER A 303 23.04 -19.22 -13.17
N ILE A 304 22.27 -18.56 -12.30
CA ILE A 304 22.76 -18.14 -10.97
C ILE A 304 22.74 -19.31 -9.97
N PHE A 305 21.84 -20.27 -10.14
CA PHE A 305 21.75 -21.42 -9.21
C PHE A 305 22.58 -22.65 -9.62
N MET A 306 23.12 -22.68 -10.83
CA MET A 306 23.91 -23.82 -11.31
C MET A 306 25.44 -23.68 -11.06
N ASP A 307 25.95 -22.45 -10.88
CA ASP A 307 27.40 -22.24 -10.69
C ASP A 307 27.91 -22.57 -9.28
N ASP A 308 27.03 -22.43 -8.28
CA ASP A 308 27.42 -22.71 -6.87
C ASP A 308 27.54 -24.22 -6.52
N ARG A 309 27.15 -25.13 -7.44
CA ARG A 309 27.33 -26.58 -7.27
C ARG A 309 28.58 -27.10 -7.89
N ARG A 310 29.25 -26.41 -8.80
CA ARG A 310 30.52 -26.83 -9.39
C ARG A 310 31.72 -26.51 -8.49
N GLU A 311 31.72 -25.34 -7.84
CA GLU A 311 32.83 -24.96 -6.96
C GLU A 311 32.94 -25.78 -5.67
N ARG A 312 31.87 -26.42 -5.22
CA ARG A 312 31.90 -27.30 -4.02
C ARG A 312 32.39 -28.73 -4.29
N ARG A 313 32.52 -29.14 -5.53
CA ARG A 313 33.08 -30.48 -5.87
C ARG A 313 34.60 -30.49 -6.00
N ASP A 314 35.21 -29.38 -6.34
CA ASP A 314 36.66 -29.31 -6.52
C ASP A 314 37.43 -29.00 -5.21
N ALA A 315 36.72 -28.61 -4.13
CA ALA A 315 37.34 -28.37 -2.82
C ALA A 315 37.42 -29.58 -1.90
N GLN A 316 37.01 -30.78 -2.35
CA GLN A 316 37.10 -32.03 -1.56
C GLN A 316 38.16 -33.03 -2.07
N HIS A 317 39.00 -32.66 -3.02
CA HIS A 317 40.09 -33.46 -3.52
C HIS A 317 41.39 -32.67 -3.64
N VAL A 318 41.86 -32.08 -2.54
CA VAL A 318 43.26 -31.71 -2.33
C VAL A 318 43.63 -32.03 -0.88
#